data_adc01386af4e90d0b038cecf57ecca3c
#
_entry.id   adc01386af4e90d0b038cecf57ecca3c
#
_cell.length_a   1.000
_cell.length_b   1.000
_cell.length_c   1.000
_cell.angle_alpha   90.00
_cell.angle_beta   90.00
_cell.angle_gamma   90.00
#
_symmetry.space_group_name_H-M   'P 1'
#
loop_
_entity.id
_entity.type
_entity.pdbx_description
1 polymer ?
#
loop_
_entity_poly.entity_id
_entity_poly.type
_entity_poly.pdbx_seq_one_letter_code
_entity_poly.pdbx_strand_id
1 'polypeptide(L)'
;VNLHTTKAIPRPVAPAAVKSMLGDGGELALIDVREELIFSRSHLLWARSVPLSRLELRFARLVPRRATRIVLIDDNDGLSQRAADILAGAGYTDLSTLDGGIAAWAAAGFELFSGVHVPSKAFGEFIEHSSHTPSISADELDGLMRAGTDMVVLDSRPYDEYSRISIPTGINVPGAELVLRVHDIAPSPD
;
A
#
# COMPACT_ATOMS: atom_id res chain seq x y z
N VAL A 1 21.20 -11.69 30.65
CA VAL A 1 20.84 -12.61 29.57
C VAL A 1 21.60 -12.12 28.35
N ASN A 2 22.67 -12.86 27.95
CA ASN A 2 23.40 -12.55 26.71
C ASN A 2 22.50 -12.92 25.55
N LEU A 3 21.89 -11.92 24.93
CA LEU A 3 21.30 -12.04 23.62
C LEU A 3 22.45 -12.22 22.61
N HIS A 4 22.80 -13.45 22.31
CA HIS A 4 23.61 -13.73 21.14
C HIS A 4 22.80 -13.32 19.93
N THR A 5 23.04 -12.11 19.44
CA THR A 5 22.47 -11.64 18.17
C THR A 5 23.08 -12.53 17.09
N THR A 6 22.33 -13.51 16.62
CA THR A 6 22.74 -14.34 15.49
C THR A 6 22.78 -13.42 14.28
N LYS A 7 23.99 -13.12 13.80
CA LYS A 7 24.14 -12.28 12.60
C LYS A 7 23.62 -13.07 11.41
N ALA A 8 22.52 -12.61 10.81
CA ALA A 8 21.99 -13.19 9.60
C ALA A 8 22.85 -12.78 8.38
N ILE A 9 22.93 -13.66 7.41
CA ILE A 9 23.45 -13.34 6.08
C ILE A 9 22.27 -13.47 5.11
N PRO A 10 21.42 -12.42 4.99
CA PRO A 10 20.33 -12.46 4.05
C PRO A 10 20.88 -12.47 2.63
N ARG A 11 20.23 -13.20 1.74
CA ARG A 11 20.62 -13.26 0.34
C ARG A 11 20.20 -11.97 -0.39
N PRO A 12 21.13 -11.22 -1.01
CA PRO A 12 20.75 -10.12 -1.88
C PRO A 12 20.04 -10.68 -3.12
N VAL A 13 18.92 -10.06 -3.51
CA VAL A 13 18.10 -10.46 -4.65
C VAL A 13 17.90 -9.27 -5.56
N ALA A 14 18.30 -9.45 -6.83
CA ALA A 14 18.16 -8.39 -7.84
C ALA A 14 16.67 -8.02 -8.08
N PRO A 15 16.37 -6.76 -8.45
CA PRO A 15 15.00 -6.29 -8.72
C PRO A 15 14.21 -7.19 -9.68
N ALA A 16 14.82 -7.64 -10.76
CA ALA A 16 14.18 -8.53 -11.74
C ALA A 16 13.77 -9.88 -11.12
N ALA A 17 14.59 -10.43 -10.22
CA ALA A 17 14.26 -11.67 -9.52
C ALA A 17 13.12 -11.47 -8.52
N VAL A 18 13.09 -10.35 -7.79
CA VAL A 18 11.93 -9.98 -6.92
C VAL A 18 10.66 -9.82 -7.76
N LYS A 19 10.77 -9.18 -8.94
CA LYS A 19 9.63 -9.05 -9.87
C LYS A 19 9.10 -10.42 -10.32
N SER A 20 9.98 -11.38 -10.59
CA SER A 20 9.60 -12.76 -10.92
C SER A 20 8.94 -13.49 -9.75
N MET A 21 9.44 -13.27 -8.51
CA MET A 21 8.85 -13.86 -7.31
C MET A 21 7.41 -13.39 -7.06
N LEU A 22 7.05 -12.17 -7.45
CA LEU A 22 5.68 -11.67 -7.34
C LEU A 22 4.69 -12.39 -8.25
N GLY A 23 5.15 -13.05 -9.30
CA GLY A 23 4.31 -13.77 -10.27
C GLY A 23 4.46 -15.29 -10.25
N ASP A 24 5.28 -15.86 -9.38
CA ASP A 24 5.59 -17.30 -9.39
C ASP A 24 4.56 -18.18 -8.66
N GLY A 25 3.54 -17.56 -8.07
CA GLY A 25 2.49 -18.25 -7.29
C GLY A 25 2.94 -18.75 -5.91
N GLY A 26 4.21 -18.57 -5.56
CA GLY A 26 4.74 -18.94 -4.24
C GLY A 26 4.40 -17.89 -3.18
N GLU A 27 4.34 -18.32 -1.90
CA GLU A 27 4.19 -17.38 -0.81
C GLU A 27 5.40 -16.44 -0.71
N LEU A 28 5.13 -15.15 -0.61
CA LEU A 28 6.15 -14.11 -0.47
C LEU A 28 5.68 -13.03 0.50
N ALA A 29 6.51 -12.68 1.47
CA ALA A 29 6.37 -11.49 2.29
C ALA A 29 7.34 -10.42 1.80
N LEU A 30 6.84 -9.40 1.13
CA LEU A 30 7.60 -8.25 0.65
C LEU A 30 7.47 -7.13 1.68
N ILE A 31 8.54 -6.82 2.41
CA ILE A 31 8.50 -5.98 3.60
C ILE A 31 9.43 -4.77 3.44
N ASP A 32 8.85 -3.60 3.50
CA ASP A 32 9.59 -2.34 3.52
C ASP A 32 9.82 -1.93 4.99
N VAL A 33 11.10 -1.85 5.38
CA VAL A 33 11.52 -1.61 6.76
C VAL A 33 11.83 -0.14 7.06
N ARG A 34 11.65 0.73 6.07
CA ARG A 34 11.79 2.19 6.23
C ARG A 34 10.62 2.75 7.05
N GLU A 35 10.83 3.94 7.61
CA GLU A 35 9.76 4.64 8.32
C GLU A 35 8.57 4.98 7.39
N GLU A 36 7.37 5.01 7.96
CA GLU A 36 6.11 5.10 7.22
C GLU A 36 6.02 6.34 6.32
N LEU A 37 6.58 7.48 6.76
CA LEU A 37 6.64 8.69 5.95
C LEU A 37 7.51 8.51 4.70
N ILE A 38 8.61 7.78 4.79
CA ILE A 38 9.51 7.50 3.66
C ILE A 38 8.82 6.51 2.71
N PHE A 39 8.25 5.44 3.26
CA PHE A 39 7.44 4.48 2.51
C PHE A 39 6.33 5.18 1.71
N SER A 40 5.56 6.08 2.32
CA SER A 40 4.44 6.75 1.66
C SER A 40 4.85 7.64 0.47
N ARG A 41 6.10 8.06 0.41
CA ARG A 41 6.62 8.85 -0.73
C ARG A 41 6.93 7.99 -1.95
N SER A 42 7.43 6.77 -1.73
CA SER A 42 7.84 5.90 -2.81
C SER A 42 8.03 4.47 -2.31
N HIS A 43 7.31 3.50 -2.86
CA HIS A 43 7.42 2.08 -2.49
C HIS A 43 6.98 1.15 -3.63
N LEU A 44 7.27 -0.15 -3.50
CA LEU A 44 6.78 -1.18 -4.40
C LEU A 44 5.29 -1.47 -4.12
N LEU A 45 4.49 -1.68 -5.14
CA LEU A 45 3.02 -1.87 -5.04
C LEU A 45 2.61 -2.86 -3.94
N TRP A 46 3.26 -4.01 -3.88
CA TRP A 46 2.91 -5.10 -2.95
C TRP A 46 3.71 -5.09 -1.65
N ALA A 47 4.61 -4.10 -1.46
CA ALA A 47 5.37 -4.00 -0.23
C ALA A 47 4.47 -3.61 0.95
N ARG A 48 4.65 -4.32 2.07
CA ARG A 48 4.01 -3.97 3.34
C ARG A 48 4.95 -3.13 4.18
N SER A 49 4.52 -1.95 4.58
CA SER A 49 5.27 -1.10 5.52
C SER A 49 5.29 -1.74 6.91
N VAL A 50 6.48 -2.12 7.35
CA VAL A 50 6.78 -2.57 8.72
C VAL A 50 8.09 -1.94 9.15
N PRO A 51 8.07 -0.68 9.60
CA PRO A 51 9.25 0.05 10.01
C PRO A 51 10.12 -0.76 11.00
N LEU A 52 11.44 -0.67 10.83
CA LEU A 52 12.38 -1.34 11.74
C LEU A 52 12.09 -1.03 13.21
N SER A 53 11.69 0.19 13.51
CA SER A 53 11.29 0.66 14.86
C SER A 53 10.11 -0.12 15.47
N ARG A 54 9.30 -0.79 14.64
CA ARG A 54 8.10 -1.54 15.05
C ARG A 54 8.14 -3.01 14.63
N LEU A 55 9.26 -3.47 14.08
CA LEU A 55 9.39 -4.79 13.48
C LEU A 55 9.04 -5.91 14.49
N GLU A 56 9.66 -5.89 15.65
CA GLU A 56 9.48 -6.95 16.68
C GLU A 56 8.03 -7.02 17.19
N LEU A 57 7.34 -5.88 17.26
CA LEU A 57 5.96 -5.81 17.76
C LEU A 57 4.93 -6.32 16.75
N ARG A 58 5.19 -6.17 15.45
CA ARG A 58 4.19 -6.38 14.41
C ARG A 58 4.43 -7.61 13.56
N PHE A 59 5.70 -8.00 13.38
CA PHE A 59 6.08 -8.94 12.31
C PHE A 59 5.50 -10.34 12.52
N ALA A 60 5.58 -10.90 13.72
CA ALA A 60 5.09 -12.26 14.00
C ALA A 60 3.58 -12.43 13.75
N ARG A 61 2.81 -11.35 13.88
CA ARG A 61 1.37 -11.34 13.57
C ARG A 61 1.11 -11.27 12.06
N LEU A 62 1.96 -10.56 11.33
CA LEU A 62 1.81 -10.37 9.88
C LEU A 62 2.34 -11.58 9.11
N VAL A 63 3.44 -12.17 9.55
CA VAL A 63 4.11 -13.31 8.94
C VAL A 63 4.28 -14.42 9.99
N PRO A 64 3.22 -15.20 10.26
CA PRO A 64 3.24 -16.18 11.34
C PRO A 64 4.12 -17.40 11.06
N ARG A 65 4.33 -17.77 9.78
CA ARG A 65 5.16 -18.90 9.40
C ARG A 65 6.63 -18.50 9.30
N ARG A 66 7.49 -19.19 10.04
CA ARG A 66 8.93 -18.89 10.10
C ARG A 66 9.70 -19.24 8.83
N ALA A 67 9.14 -20.12 8.00
CA ALA A 67 9.72 -20.54 6.73
C ALA A 67 9.18 -19.74 5.53
N THR A 68 8.34 -18.71 5.75
CA THR A 68 7.88 -17.83 4.68
C THR A 68 9.08 -17.15 4.02
N ARG A 69 9.08 -17.14 2.69
CA ARG A 69 10.06 -16.41 1.88
C ARG A 69 9.88 -14.91 2.09
N ILE A 70 10.90 -14.23 2.61
CA ILE A 70 10.86 -12.80 2.97
C ILE A 70 11.87 -12.04 2.13
N VAL A 71 11.43 -10.92 1.53
CA VAL A 71 12.31 -9.93 0.92
C VAL A 71 12.16 -8.62 1.68
N LEU A 72 13.25 -8.14 2.27
CA LEU A 72 13.35 -6.88 3.00
C LEU A 72 13.80 -5.77 2.07
N ILE A 73 13.17 -4.60 2.20
CA ILE A 73 13.39 -3.44 1.34
C ILE A 73 13.80 -2.25 2.20
N ASP A 74 14.84 -1.54 1.75
CA ASP A 74 15.28 -0.26 2.30
C ASP A 74 15.82 0.67 1.20
N ASP A 75 16.47 1.75 1.56
CA ASP A 75 17.17 2.66 0.64
C ASP A 75 18.65 2.29 0.43
N ASN A 76 19.03 1.03 0.64
CA ASN A 76 20.41 0.54 0.64
C ASN A 76 21.26 1.19 1.75
N ASP A 77 20.65 1.48 2.88
CA ASP A 77 21.23 2.14 4.06
C ASP A 77 21.49 1.18 5.24
N GLY A 78 21.29 -0.12 5.02
CA GLY A 78 21.54 -1.18 5.99
C GLY A 78 20.40 -1.46 6.96
N LEU A 79 19.22 -0.84 6.81
CA LEU A 79 18.04 -1.15 7.61
C LEU A 79 17.57 -2.59 7.35
N SER A 80 17.61 -3.05 6.10
CA SER A 80 17.26 -4.43 5.72
C SER A 80 18.15 -5.46 6.39
N GLN A 81 19.47 -5.19 6.51
CA GLN A 81 20.40 -6.07 7.24
C GLN A 81 20.05 -6.16 8.73
N ARG A 82 19.78 -5.01 9.35
CA ARG A 82 19.40 -4.96 10.78
C ARG A 82 18.06 -5.68 11.02
N ALA A 83 17.11 -5.54 10.12
CA ALA A 83 15.84 -6.25 10.16
C ALA A 83 16.06 -7.78 10.03
N ALA A 84 16.94 -8.21 9.11
CA ALA A 84 17.27 -9.61 8.94
C ALA A 84 17.90 -10.22 10.21
N ASP A 85 18.79 -9.50 10.88
CA ASP A 85 19.40 -9.96 12.14
C ASP A 85 18.33 -10.19 13.23
N ILE A 86 17.38 -9.26 13.37
CA ILE A 86 16.25 -9.37 14.31
C ILE A 86 15.37 -10.57 13.96
N LEU A 87 15.00 -10.70 12.68
CA LEU A 87 14.11 -11.77 12.20
C LEU A 87 14.76 -13.15 12.31
N ALA A 88 16.05 -13.28 12.01
CA ALA A 88 16.80 -14.52 12.23
C ALA A 88 16.82 -14.91 13.70
N GLY A 89 17.07 -13.94 14.60
CA GLY A 89 16.96 -14.15 16.04
C GLY A 89 15.56 -14.59 16.49
N ALA A 90 14.51 -14.18 15.78
CA ALA A 90 13.14 -14.61 15.99
C ALA A 90 12.79 -15.94 15.28
N GLY A 91 13.75 -16.60 14.61
CA GLY A 91 13.60 -17.92 13.99
C GLY A 91 13.11 -17.93 12.55
N TYR A 92 13.10 -16.80 11.84
CA TYR A 92 12.83 -16.78 10.40
C TYR A 92 14.04 -17.29 9.62
N THR A 93 13.81 -18.14 8.60
CA THR A 93 14.88 -18.91 7.95
C THR A 93 15.12 -18.54 6.48
N ASP A 94 14.15 -17.96 5.79
CA ASP A 94 14.28 -17.57 4.37
C ASP A 94 14.24 -16.04 4.24
N LEU A 95 15.39 -15.42 4.46
CA LEU A 95 15.58 -13.98 4.50
C LEU A 95 16.40 -13.51 3.30
N SER A 96 15.88 -12.56 2.57
CA SER A 96 16.55 -11.90 1.46
C SER A 96 16.40 -10.39 1.58
N THR A 97 17.27 -9.64 0.91
CA THR A 97 17.18 -8.18 0.79
C THR A 97 17.07 -7.78 -0.67
N LEU A 98 16.35 -6.71 -0.98
CA LEU A 98 16.36 -6.12 -2.32
C LEU A 98 17.72 -5.49 -2.57
N ASP A 99 18.47 -6.05 -3.50
CA ASP A 99 19.81 -5.58 -3.84
C ASP A 99 19.76 -4.16 -4.43
N GLY A 100 20.51 -3.23 -3.82
CA GLY A 100 20.51 -1.82 -4.17
C GLY A 100 19.23 -1.06 -3.78
N GLY A 101 18.29 -1.68 -3.05
CA GLY A 101 17.11 -1.03 -2.49
C GLY A 101 16.14 -0.43 -3.51
N ILE A 102 15.36 0.56 -3.07
CA ILE A 102 14.35 1.24 -3.90
C ILE A 102 14.98 1.87 -5.16
N ALA A 103 16.18 2.42 -5.06
CA ALA A 103 16.85 3.05 -6.20
C ALA A 103 17.15 2.03 -7.31
N ALA A 104 17.60 0.83 -6.96
CA ALA A 104 17.85 -0.23 -7.94
C ALA A 104 16.57 -0.75 -8.60
N TRP A 105 15.45 -0.81 -7.86
CA TRP A 105 14.14 -1.15 -8.40
C TRP A 105 13.73 -0.15 -9.50
N ALA A 106 13.82 1.16 -9.20
CA ALA A 106 13.52 2.21 -10.18
C ALA A 106 14.48 2.18 -11.38
N ALA A 107 15.79 1.99 -11.13
CA ALA A 107 16.80 1.89 -12.20
C ALA A 107 16.58 0.69 -13.12
N ALA A 108 15.96 -0.39 -12.62
CA ALA A 108 15.54 -1.53 -13.42
C ALA A 108 14.28 -1.27 -14.27
N GLY A 109 13.72 -0.06 -14.23
CA GLY A 109 12.54 0.34 -15.00
C GLY A 109 11.22 -0.12 -14.38
N PHE A 110 11.22 -0.54 -13.12
CA PHE A 110 9.99 -0.95 -12.43
C PHE A 110 9.34 0.23 -11.73
N GLU A 111 8.01 0.23 -11.75
CA GLU A 111 7.18 1.31 -11.20
C GLU A 111 7.27 1.37 -9.67
N LEU A 112 7.29 2.59 -9.16
CA LEU A 112 7.16 2.93 -7.75
C LEU A 112 5.86 3.71 -7.53
N PHE A 113 5.26 3.48 -6.37
CA PHE A 113 3.97 4.04 -5.99
C PHE A 113 4.13 4.96 -4.79
N SER A 114 3.25 5.95 -4.68
CA SER A 114 3.20 6.88 -3.55
C SER A 114 1.85 6.82 -2.83
N GLY A 115 1.85 7.12 -1.54
CA GLY A 115 0.66 7.11 -0.69
C GLY A 115 0.53 5.85 0.17
N VAL A 116 -0.64 5.71 0.78
CA VAL A 116 -1.04 4.54 1.58
C VAL A 116 -2.25 3.86 0.90
N HIS A 117 -2.46 2.56 1.14
CA HIS A 117 -3.53 1.79 0.52
C HIS A 117 -3.47 1.72 -1.02
N VAL A 118 -2.27 1.78 -1.58
CA VAL A 118 -2.04 1.83 -3.03
C VAL A 118 -2.64 0.64 -3.79
N PRO A 119 -2.58 -0.63 -3.32
CA PRO A 119 -3.23 -1.73 -4.01
C PRO A 119 -4.73 -1.54 -4.21
N SER A 120 -5.44 -0.97 -3.23
CA SER A 120 -6.88 -0.66 -3.34
C SER A 120 -7.13 0.47 -4.33
N LYS A 121 -6.27 1.49 -4.35
CA LYS A 121 -6.36 2.60 -5.31
C LYS A 121 -6.10 2.12 -6.73
N ALA A 122 -5.02 1.37 -6.96
CA ALA A 122 -4.70 0.80 -8.26
C ALA A 122 -5.80 -0.13 -8.78
N PHE A 123 -6.43 -0.92 -7.91
CA PHE A 123 -7.60 -1.72 -8.27
C PHE A 123 -8.80 -0.84 -8.64
N GLY A 124 -9.06 0.24 -7.88
CA GLY A 124 -10.11 1.20 -8.19
C GLY A 124 -9.94 1.84 -9.57
N GLU A 125 -8.73 2.32 -9.88
CA GLU A 125 -8.38 2.89 -11.19
C GLU A 125 -8.53 1.86 -12.32
N PHE A 126 -8.13 0.62 -12.09
CA PHE A 126 -8.33 -0.46 -13.06
C PHE A 126 -9.83 -0.71 -13.32
N ILE A 127 -10.66 -0.76 -12.28
CA ILE A 127 -12.11 -0.94 -12.42
C ILE A 127 -12.75 0.24 -13.12
N GLU A 128 -12.40 1.47 -12.74
CA GLU A 128 -12.89 2.69 -13.39
C GLU A 128 -12.63 2.64 -14.90
N HIS A 129 -11.39 2.35 -15.29
CA HIS A 129 -10.99 2.28 -16.69
C HIS A 129 -11.67 1.13 -17.46
N SER A 130 -11.68 -0.08 -16.88
CA SER A 130 -12.23 -1.26 -17.54
C SER A 130 -13.75 -1.27 -17.63
N SER A 131 -14.43 -0.63 -16.69
CA SER A 131 -15.89 -0.53 -16.64
C SER A 131 -16.43 0.72 -17.32
N HIS A 132 -15.54 1.58 -17.83
CA HIS A 132 -15.92 2.86 -18.44
C HIS A 132 -16.83 3.69 -17.53
N THR A 133 -16.48 3.76 -16.23
CA THR A 133 -17.27 4.50 -15.26
C THR A 133 -17.43 5.95 -15.71
N PRO A 134 -18.67 6.46 -15.83
CA PRO A 134 -18.90 7.84 -16.25
C PRO A 134 -18.19 8.83 -15.31
N SER A 135 -17.59 9.85 -15.89
CA SER A 135 -16.92 10.92 -15.14
C SER A 135 -17.26 12.28 -15.72
N ILE A 136 -17.27 13.29 -14.88
CA ILE A 136 -17.42 14.70 -15.27
C ILE A 136 -16.27 15.51 -14.70
N SER A 137 -15.94 16.63 -15.32
CA SER A 137 -14.93 17.55 -14.82
C SER A 137 -15.43 18.35 -13.59
N ALA A 138 -14.50 18.94 -12.84
CA ALA A 138 -14.85 19.82 -11.73
C ALA A 138 -15.67 21.05 -12.20
N ASP A 139 -15.34 21.59 -13.38
CA ASP A 139 -16.07 22.74 -13.95
C ASP A 139 -17.50 22.36 -14.34
N GLU A 140 -17.72 21.17 -14.90
CA GLU A 140 -19.05 20.64 -15.21
C GLU A 140 -19.87 20.43 -13.94
N LEU A 141 -19.27 19.85 -12.89
CA LEU A 141 -19.95 19.69 -11.60
C LEU A 141 -20.35 21.04 -11.00
N ASP A 142 -19.43 22.02 -10.98
CA ASP A 142 -19.72 23.38 -10.50
C ASP A 142 -20.86 24.03 -11.29
N GLY A 143 -20.88 23.84 -12.61
CA GLY A 143 -21.98 24.27 -13.47
C GLY A 143 -23.32 23.65 -13.08
N LEU A 144 -23.38 22.35 -12.86
CA LEU A 144 -24.59 21.65 -12.41
C LEU A 144 -25.07 22.14 -11.04
N MET A 145 -24.14 22.35 -10.10
CA MET A 145 -24.44 22.89 -8.77
C MET A 145 -25.04 24.28 -8.85
N ARG A 146 -24.47 25.17 -9.66
CA ARG A 146 -24.99 26.55 -9.86
C ARG A 146 -26.34 26.57 -10.57
N ALA A 147 -26.59 25.62 -11.46
CA ALA A 147 -27.86 25.47 -12.11
C ALA A 147 -28.98 24.95 -11.20
N GLY A 148 -28.64 24.49 -10.00
CA GLY A 148 -29.60 23.90 -9.08
C GLY A 148 -30.14 22.55 -9.57
N THR A 149 -29.33 21.80 -10.33
CA THR A 149 -29.71 20.49 -10.84
C THR A 149 -29.99 19.56 -9.64
N ASP A 150 -31.07 18.78 -9.76
CA ASP A 150 -31.41 17.76 -8.75
C ASP A 150 -30.37 16.65 -8.78
N MET A 151 -29.44 16.68 -7.82
CA MET A 151 -28.34 15.74 -7.73
C MET A 151 -27.81 15.64 -6.30
N VAL A 152 -27.18 14.52 -5.99
CA VAL A 152 -26.50 14.30 -4.71
C VAL A 152 -25.02 14.05 -4.97
N VAL A 153 -24.15 14.75 -4.24
CA VAL A 153 -22.71 14.51 -4.25
C VAL A 153 -22.34 13.63 -3.07
N LEU A 154 -21.86 12.41 -3.34
CA LEU A 154 -21.45 11.45 -2.31
C LEU A 154 -19.93 11.31 -2.30
N ASP A 155 -19.31 11.52 -1.15
CA ASP A 155 -17.88 11.33 -0.94
C ASP A 155 -17.64 9.95 -0.31
N SER A 156 -17.09 9.04 -1.10
CA SER A 156 -16.85 7.65 -0.69
C SER A 156 -15.54 7.43 0.09
N ARG A 157 -14.77 8.49 0.32
CA ARG A 157 -13.51 8.44 1.06
C ARG A 157 -13.75 8.27 2.57
N PRO A 158 -12.72 7.78 3.33
CA PRO A 158 -12.76 7.78 4.79
C PRO A 158 -13.04 9.18 5.35
N TYR A 159 -13.70 9.23 6.52
CA TYR A 159 -14.12 10.49 7.14
C TYR A 159 -12.97 11.47 7.40
N ASP A 160 -11.78 10.98 7.73
CA ASP A 160 -10.60 11.81 7.97
C ASP A 160 -10.08 12.50 6.70
N GLU A 161 -10.24 11.91 5.53
CA GLU A 161 -9.95 12.54 4.25
C GLU A 161 -11.05 13.57 3.88
N TYR A 162 -12.31 13.18 4.00
CA TYR A 162 -13.45 14.06 3.75
C TYR A 162 -13.42 15.31 4.62
N SER A 163 -13.10 15.17 5.90
CA SER A 163 -13.07 16.29 6.85
C SER A 163 -11.97 17.32 6.58
N ARG A 164 -10.90 16.92 5.88
CA ARG A 164 -9.80 17.82 5.51
C ARG A 164 -10.12 18.66 4.27
N ILE A 165 -10.76 18.05 3.30
CA ILE A 165 -11.20 18.70 2.07
C ILE A 165 -12.32 17.87 1.44
N SER A 166 -13.42 18.51 1.09
CA SER A 166 -14.56 17.88 0.43
C SER A 166 -15.19 18.85 -0.58
N ILE A 167 -15.93 18.30 -1.52
CA ILE A 167 -16.74 19.10 -2.44
C ILE A 167 -17.87 19.77 -1.63
N PRO A 168 -18.19 21.04 -1.85
CA PRO A 168 -19.32 21.70 -1.20
C PRO A 168 -20.61 20.89 -1.38
N THR A 169 -21.43 20.80 -0.32
CA THR A 169 -22.64 19.99 -0.25
C THR A 169 -22.46 18.47 -0.29
N GLY A 170 -21.22 17.98 -0.44
CA GLY A 170 -20.93 16.55 -0.43
C GLY A 170 -21.28 15.88 0.91
N ILE A 171 -21.88 14.71 0.83
CA ILE A 171 -22.23 13.86 1.98
C ILE A 171 -21.21 12.75 2.08
N ASN A 172 -20.58 12.62 3.24
CA ASN A 172 -19.63 11.51 3.44
C ASN A 172 -20.36 10.18 3.62
N VAL A 173 -20.10 9.27 2.70
CA VAL A 173 -20.61 7.90 2.71
C VAL A 173 -19.48 6.96 2.33
N PRO A 174 -18.64 6.51 3.28
CA PRO A 174 -17.51 5.63 2.99
C PRO A 174 -17.91 4.45 2.12
N GLY A 175 -17.03 4.06 1.19
CA GLY A 175 -17.36 3.09 0.14
C GLY A 175 -17.98 1.79 0.65
N ALA A 176 -17.60 1.33 1.85
CA ALA A 176 -18.21 0.15 2.48
C ALA A 176 -19.69 0.36 2.89
N GLU A 177 -20.10 1.61 3.15
CA GLU A 177 -21.46 1.98 3.53
C GLU A 177 -22.30 2.38 2.32
N LEU A 178 -21.65 2.82 1.23
CA LEU A 178 -22.32 3.38 0.06
C LEU A 178 -23.40 2.47 -0.50
N VAL A 179 -23.10 1.18 -0.64
CA VAL A 179 -24.03 0.18 -1.18
C VAL A 179 -25.31 0.05 -0.34
N LEU A 180 -25.18 0.25 0.98
CA LEU A 180 -26.31 0.15 1.92
C LEU A 180 -27.13 1.44 1.98
N ARG A 181 -26.49 2.60 1.79
CA ARG A 181 -27.06 3.91 2.08
C ARG A 181 -27.50 4.70 0.85
N VAL A 182 -27.01 4.33 -0.34
CA VAL A 182 -27.28 5.11 -1.56
C VAL A 182 -28.76 5.29 -1.84
N HIS A 183 -29.58 4.27 -1.67
CA HIS A 183 -31.02 4.33 -1.93
C HIS A 183 -31.80 5.17 -0.91
N ASP A 184 -31.27 5.34 0.30
CA ASP A 184 -31.85 6.23 1.30
C ASP A 184 -31.53 7.70 1.04
N ILE A 185 -30.34 7.97 0.46
CA ILE A 185 -29.85 9.32 0.22
C ILE A 185 -30.25 9.83 -1.16
N ALA A 186 -30.23 8.97 -2.16
CA ALA A 186 -30.61 9.23 -3.54
C ALA A 186 -31.64 8.17 -3.98
N PRO A 187 -32.92 8.35 -3.58
CA PRO A 187 -33.96 7.35 -3.83
C PRO A 187 -34.46 7.33 -5.28
N SER A 188 -34.26 8.42 -6.03
CA SER A 188 -34.59 8.47 -7.45
C SER A 188 -33.44 7.96 -8.30
N PRO A 189 -33.68 7.07 -9.26
CA PRO A 189 -32.65 6.61 -10.19
C PRO A 189 -32.43 7.55 -11.37
N ASP A 190 -33.25 8.61 -11.53
CA ASP A 190 -33.28 9.54 -12.66
C ASP A 190 -32.48 10.79 -12.38
#